data_bd81896c6e81e17a2c82a6f6c1c2bd62
#
_entry.id   bd81896c6e81e17a2c82a6f6c1c2bd62
#
_cell.length_a   1.000
_cell.length_b   1.000
_cell.length_c   1.000
_cell.angle_alpha   90.00
_cell.angle_beta   90.00
_cell.angle_gamma   90.00
#
_symmetry.space_group_name_H-M   'P 1'
#
loop_
_entity.id
_entity.type
_entity.pdbx_description
1 polymer ?
#
loop_
_entity_poly.entity_id
_entity_poly.type
_entity_poly.pdbx_seq_one_letter_code
_entity_poly.pdbx_strand_id
1 'polypeptide(L)'
;LELDLDDLADVVKPGTMPDWAPNGITMVYAKPQNGAVGAVPNVVSASLETLDWNGTAWGSPKTLVPFNGPNNYYPAYSPTGDWVLFVRSPGNHDSFSNVNPNPDTGQQPDGELWVVSSNGGQAFRLSTASDPGPLSWPKWAPVRNDYHGGQILWATFSSPRAYGLRLANGDKHQIWMIGFDLQKAAAGQDPS
;
A
#
# COMPACT_ATOMS: atom_id res chain seq x y z
N LEU A 1 -10.29 24.40 -3.43
CA LEU A 1 -10.33 23.63 -4.68
C LEU A 1 -11.43 22.59 -4.51
N GLU A 2 -12.56 22.78 -5.19
CA GLU A 2 -13.62 21.79 -5.22
C GLU A 2 -13.24 20.80 -6.32
N LEU A 3 -12.94 19.55 -5.94
CA LEU A 3 -12.68 18.48 -6.89
C LEU A 3 -14.02 17.94 -7.36
N ASP A 4 -14.27 17.96 -8.66
CA ASP A 4 -15.41 17.28 -9.24
C ASP A 4 -15.19 15.76 -9.15
N LEU A 5 -15.86 15.14 -8.19
CA LEU A 5 -15.72 13.71 -7.93
C LEU A 5 -16.38 12.86 -9.05
N ASP A 6 -17.30 13.45 -9.81
CA ASP A 6 -17.96 12.74 -10.91
C ASP A 6 -16.99 12.55 -12.08
N ASP A 7 -16.21 13.58 -12.43
CA ASP A 7 -15.15 13.47 -13.44
C ASP A 7 -14.05 12.46 -13.03
N LEU A 8 -13.69 12.45 -11.74
CA LEU A 8 -12.71 11.49 -11.24
C LEU A 8 -13.22 10.06 -11.37
N ALA A 9 -14.48 9.82 -11.02
CA ALA A 9 -15.05 8.47 -11.07
C ALA A 9 -15.01 7.86 -12.47
N ASP A 10 -15.17 8.65 -13.52
CA ASP A 10 -15.12 8.15 -14.90
C ASP A 10 -13.69 7.83 -15.38
N VAL A 11 -12.69 8.56 -14.90
CA VAL A 11 -11.28 8.33 -15.28
C VAL A 11 -10.67 7.13 -14.58
N VAL A 12 -11.02 6.87 -13.30
CA VAL A 12 -10.39 5.82 -12.49
C VAL A 12 -11.18 4.53 -12.40
N LYS A 13 -12.34 4.41 -13.05
CA LYS A 13 -13.15 3.18 -13.00
C LYS A 13 -12.48 1.99 -13.71
N PRO A 14 -12.40 0.83 -13.09
CA PRO A 14 -12.63 0.61 -11.66
C PRO A 14 -11.38 0.99 -10.85
N GLY A 15 -11.50 1.86 -9.86
CA GLY A 15 -10.41 2.27 -8.97
C GLY A 15 -10.85 2.24 -7.51
N THR A 16 -9.91 1.92 -6.59
CA THR A 16 -10.19 1.87 -5.15
C THR A 16 -8.93 2.21 -4.33
N MET A 17 -9.11 2.46 -3.04
CA MET A 17 -8.04 2.71 -2.07
C MET A 17 -7.10 3.85 -2.52
N PRO A 18 -7.62 5.04 -2.84
CA PRO A 18 -6.78 6.15 -3.26
C PRO A 18 -5.97 6.72 -2.11
N ASP A 19 -4.79 7.26 -2.45
CA ASP A 19 -3.98 8.07 -1.56
C ASP A 19 -3.33 9.22 -2.33
N TRP A 20 -3.18 10.38 -1.67
CA TRP A 20 -2.66 11.60 -2.30
C TRP A 20 -1.17 11.76 -2.05
N ALA A 21 -0.45 12.11 -3.10
CA ALA A 21 0.92 12.59 -2.94
C ALA A 21 0.96 13.92 -2.17
N PRO A 22 2.03 14.21 -1.42
CA PRO A 22 2.17 15.47 -0.69
C PRO A 22 2.12 16.73 -1.56
N ASN A 23 2.33 16.59 -2.86
CA ASN A 23 2.21 17.69 -3.83
C ASN A 23 0.75 18.18 -4.03
N GLY A 24 -0.25 17.41 -3.55
CA GLY A 24 -1.66 17.74 -3.62
C GLY A 24 -2.30 17.65 -5.01
N ILE A 25 -1.56 17.17 -6.01
CA ILE A 25 -2.03 17.07 -7.41
C ILE A 25 -1.87 15.68 -8.02
N THR A 26 -1.16 14.78 -7.36
CA THR A 26 -0.99 13.39 -7.82
C THR A 26 -1.69 12.44 -6.88
N MET A 27 -2.41 11.48 -7.41
CA MET A 27 -3.08 10.42 -6.66
C MET A 27 -2.52 9.06 -7.10
N VAL A 28 -2.37 8.13 -6.18
CA VAL A 28 -2.16 6.71 -6.46
C VAL A 28 -3.39 5.92 -6.03
N TYR A 29 -3.73 4.85 -6.75
CA TYR A 29 -4.87 3.98 -6.42
C TYR A 29 -4.63 2.55 -6.92
N ALA A 30 -5.38 1.62 -6.34
CA ALA A 30 -5.43 0.25 -6.81
C ALA A 30 -6.48 0.13 -7.92
N LYS A 31 -6.08 -0.47 -9.07
CA LYS A 31 -6.95 -0.71 -10.22
C LYS A 31 -7.15 -2.21 -10.45
N PRO A 32 -8.29 -2.78 -10.05
CA PRO A 32 -8.64 -4.15 -10.37
C PRO A 32 -8.74 -4.40 -11.87
N GLN A 33 -8.17 -5.50 -12.36
CA GLN A 33 -8.18 -5.84 -13.79
C GLN A 33 -9.54 -6.35 -14.28
N ASN A 34 -10.35 -6.91 -13.40
CA ASN A 34 -11.62 -7.56 -13.74
C ASN A 34 -12.86 -6.68 -13.63
N GLY A 35 -12.70 -5.37 -13.50
CA GLY A 35 -13.77 -4.39 -13.70
C GLY A 35 -14.84 -4.30 -12.63
N ALA A 36 -14.87 -5.20 -11.66
CA ALA A 36 -15.93 -5.21 -10.65
C ALA A 36 -15.42 -4.71 -9.29
N VAL A 37 -15.62 -3.43 -9.03
CA VAL A 37 -15.70 -2.96 -7.64
C VAL A 37 -17.17 -3.09 -7.26
N GLY A 38 -17.52 -4.21 -6.64
CA GLY A 38 -18.86 -4.36 -6.06
C GLY A 38 -19.03 -3.43 -4.85
N ALA A 39 -20.20 -3.44 -4.23
CA ALA A 39 -20.50 -2.66 -3.02
C ALA A 39 -19.54 -2.97 -1.83
N VAL A 40 -18.77 -4.03 -1.94
CA VAL A 40 -17.67 -4.41 -1.05
C VAL A 40 -16.41 -4.45 -1.91
N PRO A 41 -15.36 -3.70 -1.60
CA PRO A 41 -14.16 -3.64 -2.42
C PRO A 41 -13.39 -4.96 -2.36
N ASN A 42 -13.80 -5.90 -3.18
CA ASN A 42 -13.03 -7.11 -3.44
C ASN A 42 -12.00 -6.78 -4.51
N VAL A 43 -10.78 -6.50 -4.09
CA VAL A 43 -9.68 -6.17 -5.00
C VAL A 43 -9.01 -7.45 -5.46
N VAL A 44 -9.24 -7.79 -6.70
CA VAL A 44 -8.67 -8.97 -7.35
C VAL A 44 -7.79 -8.54 -8.51
N SER A 45 -6.59 -9.08 -8.58
CA SER A 45 -5.68 -8.85 -9.72
C SER A 45 -5.42 -7.36 -10.00
N ALA A 46 -5.14 -6.57 -8.96
CA ALA A 46 -4.97 -5.15 -9.13
C ALA A 46 -3.53 -4.75 -9.50
N SER A 47 -3.41 -3.79 -10.41
CA SER A 47 -2.25 -2.92 -10.57
C SER A 47 -2.35 -1.71 -9.64
N LEU A 48 -1.23 -0.99 -9.45
CA LEU A 48 -1.26 0.37 -8.93
C LEU A 48 -1.08 1.36 -10.07
N GLU A 49 -1.92 2.37 -10.09
CA GLU A 49 -1.85 3.44 -11.08
C GLU A 49 -1.77 4.80 -10.40
N THR A 50 -1.21 5.76 -11.10
CA THR A 50 -1.17 7.16 -10.69
C THR A 50 -1.97 8.03 -11.65
N LEU A 51 -2.48 9.13 -11.13
CA LEU A 51 -3.27 10.09 -11.86
C LEU A 51 -2.87 11.50 -11.43
N ASP A 52 -2.63 12.39 -12.38
CA ASP A 52 -2.22 13.77 -12.13
C ASP A 52 -3.35 14.74 -12.44
N TRP A 53 -3.60 15.70 -11.54
CA TRP A 53 -4.47 16.83 -11.76
C TRP A 53 -3.67 18.02 -12.28
N ASN A 54 -4.06 18.60 -13.41
CA ASN A 54 -3.35 19.72 -14.03
C ASN A 54 -3.90 21.11 -13.66
N GLY A 55 -4.87 21.17 -12.76
CA GLY A 55 -5.56 22.40 -12.35
C GLY A 55 -6.95 22.56 -12.96
N THR A 56 -7.26 21.85 -14.04
CA THR A 56 -8.56 21.93 -14.74
C THR A 56 -9.13 20.57 -15.10
N ALA A 57 -8.30 19.56 -15.29
CA ALA A 57 -8.73 18.20 -15.65
C ALA A 57 -7.76 17.16 -15.12
N TRP A 58 -8.24 15.95 -15.00
CA TRP A 58 -7.42 14.77 -14.73
C TRP A 58 -6.66 14.34 -15.99
N GLY A 59 -5.40 13.97 -15.80
CA GLY A 59 -4.59 13.37 -16.87
C GLY A 59 -4.98 11.93 -17.16
N SER A 60 -4.23 11.28 -18.05
CA SER A 60 -4.40 9.85 -18.28
C SER A 60 -3.72 9.02 -17.18
N PRO A 61 -4.35 7.93 -16.72
CA PRO A 61 -3.75 7.03 -15.75
C PRO A 61 -2.41 6.46 -16.24
N LYS A 62 -1.44 6.35 -15.32
CA LYS A 62 -0.12 5.77 -15.59
C LYS A 62 0.08 4.57 -14.65
N THR A 63 0.50 3.44 -15.20
CA THR A 63 0.80 2.26 -14.38
C THR A 63 2.09 2.48 -13.59
N LEU A 64 1.98 2.47 -12.26
CA LEU A 64 3.10 2.54 -11.33
C LEU A 64 3.65 1.14 -11.01
N VAL A 65 2.75 0.19 -10.69
CA VAL A 65 3.08 -1.20 -10.43
C VAL A 65 2.13 -2.09 -11.24
N PRO A 66 2.61 -2.81 -12.26
CA PRO A 66 1.76 -3.67 -13.06
C PRO A 66 1.28 -4.89 -12.25
N PHE A 67 0.11 -5.42 -12.62
CA PHE A 67 -0.31 -6.72 -12.15
C PHE A 67 0.45 -7.81 -12.94
N ASN A 68 1.27 -8.59 -12.22
CA ASN A 68 2.06 -9.69 -12.77
C ASN A 68 1.84 -10.99 -11.98
N GLY A 69 0.59 -11.27 -11.59
CA GLY A 69 0.20 -12.41 -10.77
C GLY A 69 -0.21 -12.01 -9.34
N PRO A 70 0.71 -11.50 -8.48
CA PRO A 70 0.32 -11.00 -7.16
C PRO A 70 -0.55 -9.75 -7.25
N ASN A 71 -1.52 -9.68 -6.34
CA ASN A 71 -2.44 -8.56 -6.18
C ASN A 71 -1.74 -7.39 -5.45
N ASN A 72 -1.92 -6.14 -5.89
CA ASN A 72 -1.35 -4.95 -5.28
C ASN A 72 -2.47 -4.02 -4.79
N TYR A 73 -2.43 -3.63 -3.50
CA TYR A 73 -3.48 -2.83 -2.89
C TYR A 73 -2.99 -2.02 -1.69
N TYR A 74 -3.83 -1.13 -1.16
CA TYR A 74 -3.51 -0.17 -0.10
C TYR A 74 -2.24 0.65 -0.37
N PRO A 75 -2.13 1.32 -1.52
CA PRO A 75 -1.01 2.21 -1.75
C PRO A 75 -1.05 3.40 -0.79
N ALA A 76 0.14 3.89 -0.40
CA ALA A 76 0.30 5.06 0.44
C ALA A 76 1.56 5.83 0.05
N TYR A 77 1.44 7.12 -0.26
CA TYR A 77 2.58 8.00 -0.52
C TYR A 77 3.35 8.30 0.75
N SER A 78 4.68 8.28 0.64
CA SER A 78 5.54 8.80 1.70
C SER A 78 5.34 10.30 1.91
N PRO A 79 5.66 10.84 3.11
CA PRO A 79 5.56 12.28 3.36
C PRO A 79 6.54 13.11 2.50
N THR A 80 7.55 12.50 1.90
CA THR A 80 8.46 13.13 0.94
C THR A 80 7.93 13.10 -0.50
N GLY A 81 6.96 12.24 -0.79
CA GLY A 81 6.42 12.03 -2.14
C GLY A 81 7.27 11.12 -3.04
N ASP A 82 8.43 10.66 -2.57
CA ASP A 82 9.39 9.90 -3.39
C ASP A 82 9.10 8.41 -3.46
N TRP A 83 8.30 7.90 -2.50
CA TRP A 83 8.04 6.48 -2.35
C TRP A 83 6.54 6.20 -2.21
N VAL A 84 6.11 5.06 -2.74
CA VAL A 84 4.77 4.50 -2.54
C VAL A 84 4.91 3.15 -1.85
N LEU A 85 4.38 3.06 -0.64
CA LEU A 85 4.25 1.84 0.14
C LEU A 85 2.96 1.15 -0.25
N PHE A 86 2.94 -0.18 -0.30
CA PHE A 86 1.73 -0.93 -0.65
C PHE A 86 1.78 -2.36 -0.14
N VAL A 87 0.63 -3.01 -0.11
CA VAL A 87 0.54 -4.44 0.17
C VAL A 87 0.55 -5.22 -1.13
N ARG A 88 1.33 -6.29 -1.16
CA ARG A 88 1.31 -7.31 -2.22
C ARG A 88 0.95 -8.66 -1.63
N SER A 89 0.02 -9.37 -2.28
CA SER A 89 -0.44 -10.69 -1.84
C SER A 89 -0.67 -11.59 -3.05
N PRO A 90 -0.35 -12.88 -2.99
CA PRO A 90 -0.75 -13.84 -4.02
C PRO A 90 -2.27 -14.08 -4.04
N GLY A 91 -2.97 -13.77 -2.94
CA GLY A 91 -4.41 -13.93 -2.80
C GLY A 91 -5.22 -12.69 -3.16
N ASN A 92 -6.54 -12.85 -3.16
CA ASN A 92 -7.48 -11.75 -3.34
C ASN A 92 -7.58 -10.94 -2.05
N HIS A 93 -7.67 -9.61 -2.20
CA HIS A 93 -8.13 -8.77 -1.12
C HIS A 93 -9.65 -8.82 -1.07
N ASP A 94 -10.17 -9.39 -0.02
CA ASP A 94 -11.54 -9.23 0.42
C ASP A 94 -11.52 -8.34 1.65
N SER A 95 -12.29 -7.26 1.66
CA SER A 95 -12.30 -6.26 2.72
C SER A 95 -12.66 -6.82 4.11
N PHE A 96 -13.19 -8.02 4.16
CA PHE A 96 -13.52 -8.73 5.40
C PHE A 96 -12.56 -9.87 5.71
N SER A 97 -12.02 -10.57 4.72
CA SER A 97 -11.18 -11.75 4.92
C SER A 97 -9.74 -11.40 5.31
N ASN A 98 -9.25 -10.21 4.97
CA ASN A 98 -7.92 -9.77 5.40
C ASN A 98 -7.87 -9.27 6.85
N VAL A 99 -9.02 -9.09 7.46
CA VAL A 99 -9.14 -8.65 8.86
C VAL A 99 -9.34 -9.86 9.78
N ASN A 100 -9.73 -10.98 9.21
CA ASN A 100 -9.98 -12.19 9.96
C ASN A 100 -9.55 -13.39 9.11
N PRO A 101 -8.48 -14.11 9.48
CA PRO A 101 -8.22 -15.39 8.84
C PRO A 101 -9.48 -16.20 9.02
N ASN A 102 -10.16 -16.53 7.92
CA ASN A 102 -11.32 -17.39 8.04
C ASN A 102 -10.82 -18.76 8.51
N PRO A 103 -11.02 -19.14 9.76
CA PRO A 103 -10.52 -20.40 10.29
C PRO A 103 -11.10 -21.60 9.55
N ASP A 104 -12.25 -21.42 8.87
CA ASP A 104 -12.94 -22.49 8.18
C ASP A 104 -12.37 -22.77 6.78
N THR A 105 -11.64 -21.84 6.17
CA THR A 105 -11.07 -22.02 4.83
C THR A 105 -9.55 -22.22 4.81
N GLY A 106 -8.88 -22.08 5.95
CA GLY A 106 -7.41 -22.18 6.04
C GLY A 106 -6.65 -21.10 5.24
N GLN A 107 -7.37 -20.11 4.69
CA GLN A 107 -6.76 -19.00 3.97
C GLN A 107 -6.21 -17.99 4.98
N GLN A 108 -4.91 -18.01 5.13
CA GLN A 108 -4.19 -16.95 5.83
C GLN A 108 -4.07 -15.76 4.88
N PRO A 109 -4.35 -14.54 5.33
CA PRO A 109 -3.94 -13.37 4.58
C PRO A 109 -2.41 -13.35 4.51
N ASP A 110 -1.85 -13.42 3.33
CA ASP A 110 -0.42 -13.47 3.05
C ASP A 110 0.09 -12.14 2.46
N GLY A 111 -0.48 -11.05 2.94
CA GLY A 111 -0.05 -9.71 2.58
C GLY A 111 1.38 -9.42 3.06
N GLU A 112 2.20 -8.96 2.13
CA GLU A 112 3.56 -8.48 2.37
C GLU A 112 3.65 -6.98 2.12
N LEU A 113 4.55 -6.32 2.82
CA LEU A 113 4.82 -4.90 2.62
C LEU A 113 5.87 -4.72 1.53
N TRP A 114 5.52 -3.93 0.54
CA TRP A 114 6.37 -3.59 -0.60
C TRP A 114 6.45 -2.09 -0.78
N VAL A 115 7.49 -1.64 -1.43
CA VAL A 115 7.69 -0.23 -1.76
C VAL A 115 8.19 -0.09 -3.20
N VAL A 116 7.82 1.02 -3.83
CA VAL A 116 8.28 1.43 -5.16
C VAL A 116 8.57 2.92 -5.16
N SER A 117 9.54 3.37 -5.97
CA SER A 117 9.71 4.79 -6.22
C SER A 117 8.43 5.38 -6.84
N SER A 118 8.06 6.59 -6.46
CA SER A 118 6.92 7.31 -7.06
C SER A 118 7.08 7.56 -8.56
N ASN A 119 8.32 7.50 -9.07
CA ASN A 119 8.63 7.57 -10.49
C ASN A 119 8.53 6.21 -11.21
N GLY A 120 8.13 5.17 -10.50
CA GLY A 120 8.08 3.80 -11.03
C GLY A 120 9.41 3.07 -10.91
N GLY A 121 9.54 1.98 -11.68
CA GLY A 121 10.69 1.08 -11.62
C GLY A 121 10.42 -0.20 -10.86
N GLN A 122 11.46 -0.86 -10.39
CA GLN A 122 11.35 -2.11 -9.68
C GLN A 122 10.84 -1.88 -8.25
N ALA A 123 9.74 -2.52 -7.89
CA ALA A 123 9.29 -2.59 -6.52
C ALA A 123 10.10 -3.63 -5.74
N PHE A 124 10.32 -3.40 -4.45
CA PHE A 124 11.02 -4.33 -3.59
C PHE A 124 10.27 -4.58 -2.27
N ARG A 125 10.47 -5.76 -1.73
CA ARG A 125 9.87 -6.24 -0.50
C ARG A 125 10.57 -5.64 0.71
N LEU A 126 9.81 -5.21 1.71
CA LEU A 126 10.34 -4.83 3.02
C LEU A 126 10.37 -6.07 3.92
N SER A 127 11.54 -6.71 3.99
CA SER A 127 11.67 -8.03 4.61
C SER A 127 11.43 -7.99 6.11
N THR A 128 11.99 -7.01 6.81
CA THR A 128 11.81 -6.85 8.26
C THR A 128 10.34 -6.61 8.63
N ALA A 129 9.62 -5.86 7.81
CA ALA A 129 8.19 -5.61 8.02
C ALA A 129 7.33 -6.83 7.70
N SER A 130 7.70 -7.59 6.67
CA SER A 130 6.91 -8.70 6.15
C SER A 130 7.11 -10.00 6.92
N ASP A 131 8.23 -10.17 7.62
CA ASP A 131 8.55 -11.38 8.38
C ASP A 131 8.42 -11.14 9.91
N PRO A 132 7.71 -12.00 10.66
CA PRO A 132 6.84 -13.09 10.21
C PRO A 132 5.40 -12.61 9.98
N GLY A 133 4.77 -13.19 8.98
CA GLY A 133 3.33 -13.26 8.85
C GLY A 133 2.64 -12.08 8.18
N PRO A 134 1.32 -12.25 7.96
CA PRO A 134 0.57 -11.34 7.13
C PRO A 134 0.44 -9.95 7.74
N LEU A 135 0.31 -8.98 6.87
CA LEU A 135 0.08 -7.58 7.25
C LEU A 135 -0.88 -6.88 6.28
N SER A 136 -1.45 -5.78 6.74
CA SER A 136 -2.38 -4.99 5.94
C SER A 136 -2.39 -3.51 6.39
N TRP A 137 -3.04 -2.65 5.63
CA TRP A 137 -3.31 -1.26 5.98
C TRP A 137 -2.07 -0.44 6.31
N PRO A 138 -1.05 -0.40 5.43
CA PRO A 138 0.12 0.41 5.67
C PRO A 138 -0.22 1.90 5.60
N LYS A 139 0.39 2.68 6.49
CA LYS A 139 0.31 4.13 6.50
C LYS A 139 1.63 4.73 6.94
N TRP A 140 2.05 5.80 6.28
CA TRP A 140 3.20 6.57 6.70
C TRP A 140 2.86 7.51 7.84
N ALA A 141 3.82 7.73 8.75
CA ALA A 141 3.79 8.88 9.63
C ALA A 141 4.07 10.15 8.80
N PRO A 142 3.43 11.28 9.11
CA PRO A 142 3.58 12.51 8.32
C PRO A 142 4.89 13.25 8.57
N VAL A 143 5.83 12.64 9.27
CA VAL A 143 7.09 13.23 9.70
C VAL A 143 8.28 12.39 9.25
N ARG A 144 9.40 13.06 9.08
CA ARG A 144 10.71 12.44 8.90
C ARG A 144 11.64 12.88 10.04
N ASN A 145 12.56 12.02 10.38
CA ASN A 145 13.52 12.28 11.44
C ASN A 145 14.94 12.11 10.93
N ASP A 146 15.88 12.86 11.51
CA ASP A 146 17.30 12.61 11.29
C ASP A 146 17.72 11.33 12.01
N TYR A 147 18.54 10.52 11.35
CA TYR A 147 18.97 9.22 11.86
C TYR A 147 20.35 8.86 11.30
N HIS A 148 21.36 8.71 12.16
CA HIS A 148 22.72 8.29 11.80
C HIS A 148 23.35 9.07 10.63
N GLY A 149 23.12 10.39 10.56
CA GLY A 149 23.61 11.24 9.48
C GLY A 149 22.79 11.17 8.20
N GLY A 150 21.71 10.41 8.17
CA GLY A 150 20.69 10.34 7.13
C GLY A 150 19.32 10.69 7.64
N GLN A 151 18.31 10.18 6.97
CA GLN A 151 16.89 10.38 7.32
C GLN A 151 16.14 9.08 7.36
N ILE A 152 15.20 8.99 8.31
CA ILE A 152 14.29 7.86 8.47
C ILE A 152 12.85 8.35 8.37
N LEU A 153 12.03 7.58 7.67
CA LEU A 153 10.58 7.69 7.69
C LEU A 153 10.01 6.57 8.57
N TRP A 154 8.81 6.77 9.06
CA TRP A 154 8.11 5.77 9.86
C TRP A 154 6.85 5.33 9.15
N ALA A 155 6.61 4.03 9.16
CA ALA A 155 5.37 3.47 8.64
C ALA A 155 4.73 2.56 9.69
N THR A 156 3.40 2.56 9.72
CA THR A 156 2.60 1.65 10.55
C THR A 156 1.83 0.69 9.65
N PHE A 157 1.50 -0.47 10.18
CA PHE A 157 0.66 -1.46 9.52
C PHE A 157 -0.06 -2.31 10.55
N SER A 158 -1.15 -2.95 10.14
CA SER A 158 -1.89 -3.90 10.95
C SER A 158 -1.37 -5.31 10.71
N SER A 159 -1.16 -6.11 11.75
CA SER A 159 -0.77 -7.51 11.63
C SER A 159 -1.27 -8.33 12.81
N PRO A 160 -1.71 -9.58 12.58
CA PRO A 160 -2.11 -10.53 13.63
C PRO A 160 -0.91 -11.29 14.22
N ARG A 161 0.33 -10.92 13.87
CA ARG A 161 1.54 -11.59 14.38
C ARG A 161 1.61 -11.58 15.91
N ALA A 162 2.16 -12.62 16.48
CA ALA A 162 2.29 -12.74 17.91
C ALA A 162 3.15 -11.61 18.52
N TYR A 163 2.71 -11.08 19.65
CA TYR A 163 3.46 -10.09 20.43
C TYR A 163 3.75 -10.65 21.81
N GLY A 164 4.98 -11.13 21.99
CA GLY A 164 5.45 -11.70 23.24
C GLY A 164 4.56 -12.86 23.74
N LEU A 165 4.51 -13.04 25.06
CA LEU A 165 3.75 -14.11 25.69
C LEU A 165 2.24 -13.83 25.83
N ARG A 166 1.81 -12.60 25.61
CA ARG A 166 0.43 -12.16 25.86
C ARG A 166 -0.52 -12.39 24.69
N LEU A 167 0.00 -12.49 23.47
CA LEU A 167 -0.78 -12.62 22.24
C LEU A 167 -0.16 -13.70 21.35
N ALA A 168 -0.15 -14.93 21.87
CA ALA A 168 0.50 -16.07 21.23
C ALA A 168 -0.26 -16.64 20.02
N ASN A 169 -1.56 -16.30 19.86
CA ASN A 169 -2.43 -17.04 18.94
C ASN A 169 -2.87 -16.27 17.69
N GLY A 170 -2.33 -15.07 17.45
CA GLY A 170 -2.64 -14.36 16.21
C GLY A 170 -4.10 -13.90 16.00
N ASP A 171 -4.94 -14.05 17.01
CA ASP A 171 -6.39 -13.80 16.91
C ASP A 171 -6.76 -12.31 16.87
N LYS A 172 -5.81 -11.43 17.13
CA LYS A 172 -6.05 -9.99 17.22
C LYS A 172 -5.03 -9.20 16.44
N HIS A 173 -5.53 -8.36 15.55
CA HIS A 173 -4.70 -7.41 14.85
C HIS A 173 -4.16 -6.33 15.79
N GLN A 174 -2.92 -5.98 15.60
CA GLN A 174 -2.20 -4.93 16.31
C GLN A 174 -1.55 -3.98 15.31
N ILE A 175 -1.29 -2.77 15.76
CA ILE A 175 -0.53 -1.79 14.98
C ILE A 175 0.95 -2.03 15.26
N TRP A 176 1.69 -2.25 14.18
CA TRP A 176 3.14 -2.37 14.16
C TRP A 176 3.74 -1.15 13.49
N MET A 177 4.97 -0.84 13.82
CA MET A 177 5.70 0.29 13.25
C MET A 177 7.10 -0.17 12.82
N ILE A 178 7.52 0.34 11.66
CA ILE A 178 8.89 0.17 11.16
C ILE A 178 9.52 1.51 10.83
N GLY A 179 10.85 1.56 10.92
CA GLY A 179 11.64 2.62 10.32
C GLY A 179 11.95 2.30 8.86
N PHE A 180 12.01 3.31 8.03
CA PHE A 180 12.37 3.22 6.62
C PHE A 180 13.55 4.16 6.37
N ASP A 181 14.74 3.57 6.19
CA ASP A 181 15.99 4.29 5.98
C ASP A 181 16.11 4.76 4.53
N LEU A 182 16.05 6.07 4.32
CA LEU A 182 16.10 6.68 2.99
C LEU A 182 17.44 6.46 2.28
N GLN A 183 18.54 6.29 3.01
CA GLN A 183 19.86 6.04 2.40
C GLN A 183 19.94 4.61 1.86
N LYS A 184 19.44 3.63 2.62
CA LYS A 184 19.34 2.25 2.15
C LYS A 184 18.42 2.14 0.95
N ALA A 185 17.24 2.81 0.99
CA ALA A 185 16.30 2.83 -0.13
C ALA A 185 16.94 3.40 -1.41
N ALA A 186 17.66 4.51 -1.31
CA ALA A 186 18.37 5.11 -2.43
C ALA A 186 19.50 4.23 -2.98
N ALA A 187 20.09 3.38 -2.13
CA ALA A 187 21.10 2.39 -2.50
C ALA A 187 20.51 1.09 -3.07
N GLY A 188 19.17 0.95 -3.17
CA GLY A 188 18.50 -0.26 -3.62
C GLY A 188 18.58 -1.42 -2.62
N GLN A 189 18.85 -1.12 -1.34
CA GLN A 189 18.87 -2.08 -0.25
C GLN A 189 17.54 -2.08 0.49
N ASP A 190 17.23 -3.16 1.23
CA ASP A 190 16.06 -3.21 2.09
C ASP A 190 16.16 -2.12 3.18
N PRO A 191 15.27 -1.11 3.16
CA PRO A 191 15.33 0.02 4.09
C PRO A 191 14.63 -0.25 5.43
N SER A 192 13.97 -1.41 5.59
CA SER A 192 13.21 -1.76 6.80
C SER A 192 14.05 -2.38 7.90
#